data_3d60a5d1c6edb6e9d8f71015c1363b0b
#
_entry.id   3d60a5d1c6edb6e9d8f71015c1363b0b
#
_cell.length_a   1.000
_cell.length_b   1.000
_cell.length_c   1.000
_cell.angle_alpha   90.00
_cell.angle_beta   90.00
_cell.angle_gamma   90.00
#
_symmetry.space_group_name_H-M   'P 1'
#
loop_
_entity.id
_entity.type
_entity.pdbx_description
1 polymer ?
#
loop_
_entity_poly.entity_id
_entity_poly.type
_entity_poly.pdbx_seq_one_letter_code
_entity_poly.pdbx_strand_id
1 'polypeptide(L)'
;MNQQIFREYDIRGMADRDLTEDVVINIGKAFGTIIGANKTVAVGCDIRLSSPRIKKTIIEGIASTGVNVMDIGVVPTPLVYFAVHRYNTDGGIMITGSHNPIGYNGFKMLKGKKTIYGEAIQSLKEIIINKKYNVGTGGIKISDVISGYMDTVLKSLSIEKTMKVVIDPGNGTAGPIVTSLLSNIGVDFICLNCKPDGHFPAHLPDPTVPEYMNELIEKVKSSKADIGIGFDGDSDRIGVIDEKGNMVYGDRLLGVFAKDVLKNMPGSTITVSYTHLRAHETPEHL
;
A
#
# COMPACT_ATOMS: atom_id res chain seq x y z
N MET A 1 -0.14 6.73 25.76
CA MET A 1 -0.06 6.07 24.45
C MET A 1 -0.54 4.62 24.56
N ASN A 2 -1.46 4.22 23.72
CA ASN A 2 -1.91 2.83 23.62
C ASN A 2 -0.80 1.98 22.98
N GLN A 3 -0.23 1.02 23.74
CA GLN A 3 0.89 0.21 23.24
C GLN A 3 0.44 -0.88 22.25
N GLN A 4 -0.85 -1.21 22.19
CA GLN A 4 -1.40 -2.23 21.29
C GLN A 4 -1.43 -1.80 19.81
N ILE A 5 -1.14 -0.52 19.52
CA ILE A 5 -0.99 -0.03 18.15
C ILE A 5 0.28 -0.60 17.48
N PHE A 6 1.31 -0.99 18.24
CA PHE A 6 2.57 -1.56 17.73
C PHE A 6 2.40 -3.07 17.53
N ARG A 7 1.97 -3.45 16.33
CA ARG A 7 1.67 -4.84 15.96
C ARG A 7 2.90 -5.52 15.37
N GLU A 8 2.73 -6.77 14.93
CA GLU A 8 3.81 -7.57 14.35
C GLU A 8 4.33 -6.98 13.03
N TYR A 9 3.42 -6.51 12.16
CA TYR A 9 3.78 -6.10 10.80
C TYR A 9 3.60 -4.62 10.51
N ASP A 10 2.92 -3.88 11.38
CA ASP A 10 2.64 -2.46 11.20
C ASP A 10 2.32 -1.76 12.53
N ILE A 11 2.20 -0.44 12.47
CA ILE A 11 1.56 0.35 13.55
C ILE A 11 0.17 0.69 13.07
N ARG A 12 -0.87 0.36 13.87
CA ARG A 12 -2.26 0.56 13.48
C ARG A 12 -3.14 0.87 14.67
N GLY A 13 -4.04 1.87 14.53
CA GLY A 13 -4.98 2.25 15.57
C GLY A 13 -6.15 3.08 15.04
N MET A 14 -7.09 3.41 15.91
CA MET A 14 -8.13 4.39 15.58
C MET A 14 -7.50 5.78 15.46
N ALA A 15 -7.76 6.45 14.33
CA ALA A 15 -7.06 7.68 13.96
C ALA A 15 -7.20 8.78 15.00
N ASP A 16 -8.40 8.97 15.57
CA ASP A 16 -8.68 10.07 16.48
C ASP A 16 -8.38 9.73 17.97
N ARG A 17 -8.40 8.44 18.33
CA ARG A 17 -8.16 7.99 19.69
C ARG A 17 -6.73 7.56 19.95
N ASP A 18 -6.18 6.76 19.03
CA ASP A 18 -4.90 6.07 19.23
C ASP A 18 -3.74 6.77 18.51
N LEU A 19 -4.03 7.47 17.39
CA LEU A 19 -3.05 8.18 16.57
C LEU A 19 -3.21 9.70 16.70
N THR A 20 -3.20 10.16 17.97
CA THR A 20 -3.19 11.60 18.28
C THR A 20 -1.90 12.25 17.79
N GLU A 21 -1.88 13.58 17.67
CA GLU A 21 -0.68 14.31 17.21
C GLU A 21 0.56 13.99 18.06
N ASP A 22 0.41 13.92 19.38
CA ASP A 22 1.50 13.53 20.29
C ASP A 22 2.04 12.12 20.01
N VAL A 23 1.17 11.17 19.71
CA VAL A 23 1.59 9.81 19.39
C VAL A 23 2.30 9.77 18.04
N VAL A 24 1.72 10.41 17.04
CA VAL A 24 2.23 10.42 15.66
C VAL A 24 3.58 11.14 15.56
N ILE A 25 3.74 12.29 16.23
CA ILE A 25 5.02 13.02 16.22
C ILE A 25 6.13 12.19 16.87
N ASN A 26 5.82 11.44 17.94
CA ASN A 26 6.78 10.58 18.61
C ASN A 26 7.14 9.34 17.76
N ILE A 27 6.18 8.80 17.01
CA ILE A 27 6.47 7.74 15.99
C ILE A 27 7.42 8.29 14.93
N GLY A 28 7.17 9.50 14.42
CA GLY A 28 8.04 10.16 13.45
C GLY A 28 9.47 10.38 14.00
N LYS A 29 9.59 10.87 15.24
CA LYS A 29 10.89 11.03 15.91
C LYS A 29 11.62 9.70 16.08
N ALA A 30 10.92 8.66 16.52
CA ALA A 30 11.52 7.33 16.68
C ALA A 30 12.01 6.76 15.34
N PHE A 31 11.17 6.86 14.30
CA PHE A 31 11.55 6.43 12.95
C PHE A 31 12.75 7.22 12.42
N GLY A 32 12.73 8.56 12.51
CA GLY A 32 13.85 9.39 12.09
C GLY A 32 15.14 9.08 12.87
N THR A 33 15.02 8.72 14.16
CA THR A 33 16.17 8.30 14.98
C THR A 33 16.81 7.02 14.47
N ILE A 34 16.02 6.01 14.08
CA ILE A 34 16.55 4.76 13.53
C ILE A 34 17.09 4.89 12.09
N ILE A 35 16.60 5.88 11.35
CA ILE A 35 17.15 6.23 10.02
C ILE A 35 18.49 6.93 10.17
N GLY A 36 18.59 7.94 11.05
CA GLY A 36 19.78 8.74 11.28
C GLY A 36 19.81 10.05 10.51
N ALA A 37 20.43 11.07 11.09
CA ALA A 37 20.52 12.42 10.52
C ALA A 37 21.19 12.44 9.13
N ASN A 38 20.87 13.47 8.34
CA ASN A 38 21.38 13.71 6.96
C ASN A 38 20.96 12.65 5.92
N LYS A 39 20.05 11.75 6.29
CA LYS A 39 19.45 10.77 5.41
C LYS A 39 18.11 11.26 4.87
N THR A 40 17.55 10.57 3.86
CA THR A 40 16.28 10.95 3.23
C THR A 40 15.30 9.81 3.27
N VAL A 41 14.03 10.09 3.59
CA VAL A 41 12.94 9.11 3.57
C VAL A 41 11.78 9.59 2.69
N ALA A 42 11.15 8.66 1.99
CA ALA A 42 9.93 8.94 1.24
C ALA A 42 8.71 8.80 2.16
N VAL A 43 7.76 9.74 2.09
CA VAL A 43 6.52 9.71 2.88
C VAL A 43 5.32 9.90 1.97
N GLY A 44 4.46 8.90 1.91
CA GLY A 44 3.18 8.93 1.19
C GLY A 44 2.00 8.63 2.09
N CYS A 45 0.80 8.93 1.64
CA CYS A 45 -0.42 8.58 2.36
C CYS A 45 -1.53 8.11 1.43
N ASP A 46 -2.51 7.40 1.99
CA ASP A 46 -3.75 7.05 1.32
C ASP A 46 -4.77 8.22 1.33
N ILE A 47 -6.00 7.94 0.85
CA ILE A 47 -7.07 8.93 0.70
C ILE A 47 -7.90 9.14 1.97
N ARG A 48 -7.67 8.41 3.06
CA ARG A 48 -8.48 8.52 4.29
C ARG A 48 -8.48 9.94 4.82
N LEU A 49 -9.60 10.38 5.37
CA LEU A 49 -9.79 11.75 5.89
C LEU A 49 -8.77 12.13 6.98
N SER A 50 -8.30 11.16 7.75
CA SER A 50 -7.28 11.36 8.79
C SER A 50 -5.85 11.43 8.24
N SER A 51 -5.60 10.94 7.02
CA SER A 51 -4.25 10.80 6.46
C SER A 51 -3.51 12.13 6.27
N PRO A 52 -4.13 13.24 5.85
CA PRO A 52 -3.43 14.51 5.73
C PRO A 52 -2.88 15.03 7.08
N ARG A 53 -3.68 14.97 8.15
CA ARG A 53 -3.26 15.35 9.50
C ARG A 53 -2.09 14.49 9.97
N ILE A 54 -2.26 13.18 9.89
CA ILE A 54 -1.24 12.21 10.33
C ILE A 54 0.05 12.38 9.51
N LYS A 55 -0.04 12.57 8.18
CA LYS A 55 1.12 12.81 7.32
C LYS A 55 1.89 14.06 7.72
N LYS A 56 1.20 15.17 7.91
CA LYS A 56 1.84 16.43 8.36
C LYS A 56 2.62 16.21 9.66
N THR A 57 1.97 15.65 10.67
CA THR A 57 2.56 15.46 12.00
C THR A 57 3.76 14.49 11.98
N ILE A 58 3.67 13.39 11.24
CA ILE A 58 4.81 12.43 11.18
C ILE A 58 6.01 13.02 10.44
N ILE A 59 5.78 13.81 9.38
CA ILE A 59 6.83 14.53 8.65
C ILE A 59 7.57 15.50 9.58
N GLU A 60 6.85 16.27 10.38
CA GLU A 60 7.43 17.17 11.39
C GLU A 60 8.28 16.40 12.41
N GLY A 61 7.78 15.26 12.88
CA GLY A 61 8.51 14.36 13.78
C GLY A 61 9.82 13.85 13.17
N ILE A 62 9.78 13.37 11.95
CA ILE A 62 10.95 12.87 11.22
C ILE A 62 11.97 13.99 11.01
N ALA A 63 11.54 15.13 10.47
CA ALA A 63 12.41 16.26 10.17
C ALA A 63 13.10 16.82 11.42
N SER A 64 12.44 16.78 12.59
CA SER A 64 13.01 17.22 13.87
C SER A 64 14.19 16.38 14.37
N THR A 65 14.49 15.26 13.72
CA THR A 65 15.65 14.40 14.01
C THR A 65 16.83 14.60 13.07
N GLY A 66 16.73 15.57 12.12
CA GLY A 66 17.75 15.84 11.10
C GLY A 66 17.63 14.95 9.86
N VAL A 67 16.52 14.23 9.69
CA VAL A 67 16.25 13.43 8.49
C VAL A 67 15.47 14.26 7.47
N ASN A 68 15.89 14.23 6.23
CA ASN A 68 15.19 14.87 5.12
C ASN A 68 13.96 14.05 4.70
N VAL A 69 12.91 14.74 4.32
CA VAL A 69 11.65 14.10 3.89
C VAL A 69 11.36 14.44 2.43
N MET A 70 11.17 13.41 1.63
CA MET A 70 10.56 13.44 0.31
C MET A 70 9.06 13.19 0.47
N ASP A 71 8.23 14.23 0.52
CA ASP A 71 6.77 14.10 0.53
C ASP A 71 6.29 13.76 -0.88
N ILE A 72 5.77 12.56 -1.06
CA ILE A 72 5.29 12.06 -2.35
C ILE A 72 3.76 12.15 -2.50
N GLY A 73 3.09 12.81 -1.57
CA GLY A 73 1.66 13.12 -1.67
C GLY A 73 0.73 11.96 -1.32
N VAL A 74 -0.43 11.98 -1.97
CA VAL A 74 -1.43 10.89 -1.88
C VAL A 74 -1.14 9.90 -2.98
N VAL A 75 -0.79 8.67 -2.60
CA VAL A 75 -0.33 7.64 -3.53
C VAL A 75 -0.76 6.24 -3.03
N PRO A 76 -0.86 5.24 -3.92
CA PRO A 76 -0.89 3.83 -3.53
C PRO A 76 0.38 3.39 -2.79
N THR A 77 0.27 2.42 -1.91
CA THR A 77 1.40 1.83 -1.16
C THR A 77 2.57 1.40 -2.06
N PRO A 78 2.37 0.75 -3.21
CA PRO A 78 3.46 0.38 -4.12
C PRO A 78 4.33 1.57 -4.57
N LEU A 79 3.80 2.78 -4.62
CA LEU A 79 4.58 3.96 -5.02
C LEU A 79 5.56 4.41 -3.93
N VAL A 80 5.30 4.14 -2.66
CA VAL A 80 6.29 4.35 -1.59
C VAL A 80 7.47 3.39 -1.78
N TYR A 81 7.20 2.11 -2.06
CA TYR A 81 8.25 1.14 -2.39
C TYR A 81 9.03 1.54 -3.64
N PHE A 82 8.33 1.93 -4.69
CA PHE A 82 8.94 2.44 -5.91
C PHE A 82 9.86 3.64 -5.62
N ALA A 83 9.39 4.61 -4.83
CA ALA A 83 10.18 5.78 -4.46
C ALA A 83 11.47 5.41 -3.74
N VAL A 84 11.39 4.50 -2.76
CA VAL A 84 12.57 4.01 -2.02
C VAL A 84 13.58 3.36 -2.94
N HIS A 85 13.14 2.56 -3.89
CA HIS A 85 14.04 1.87 -4.82
C HIS A 85 14.59 2.79 -5.92
N ARG A 86 13.74 3.61 -6.51
CA ARG A 86 14.07 4.45 -7.67
C ARG A 86 14.94 5.64 -7.33
N TYR A 87 14.67 6.26 -6.18
CA TYR A 87 15.39 7.46 -5.73
C TYR A 87 16.42 7.16 -4.64
N ASN A 88 16.64 5.89 -4.31
CA ASN A 88 17.60 5.44 -3.30
C ASN A 88 17.45 6.17 -1.96
N THR A 89 16.21 6.36 -1.49
CA THR A 89 16.01 6.91 -0.16
C THR A 89 16.39 5.89 0.92
N ASP A 90 16.76 6.38 2.10
CA ASP A 90 17.22 5.55 3.22
C ASP A 90 16.06 4.85 3.95
N GLY A 91 14.84 5.06 3.50
CA GLY A 91 13.62 4.43 4.01
C GLY A 91 12.36 5.05 3.43
N GLY A 92 11.23 4.59 3.91
CA GLY A 92 9.92 5.13 3.52
C GLY A 92 8.85 4.86 4.53
N ILE A 93 7.80 5.70 4.52
CA ILE A 93 6.57 5.51 5.30
C ILE A 93 5.36 5.68 4.40
N MET A 94 4.47 4.72 4.48
CA MET A 94 3.10 4.84 3.97
C MET A 94 2.13 5.01 5.13
N ILE A 95 1.36 6.09 5.11
CA ILE A 95 0.27 6.34 6.05
C ILE A 95 -0.99 5.77 5.44
N THR A 96 -1.53 4.71 6.03
CA THR A 96 -2.69 4.02 5.48
C THR A 96 -3.45 3.20 6.53
N GLY A 97 -4.75 3.11 6.35
CA GLY A 97 -5.59 2.14 7.03
C GLY A 97 -5.86 0.89 6.18
N SER A 98 -5.35 0.82 4.91
CA SER A 98 -5.58 -0.28 3.96
C SER A 98 -7.09 -0.61 3.87
N HIS A 99 -7.47 -1.86 4.07
CA HIS A 99 -8.85 -2.37 4.07
C HIS A 99 -9.58 -2.22 5.41
N ASN A 100 -8.97 -1.60 6.44
CA ASN A 100 -9.62 -1.47 7.75
C ASN A 100 -10.80 -0.48 7.70
N PRO A 101 -11.71 -0.53 8.70
CA PRO A 101 -12.80 0.43 8.83
C PRO A 101 -12.32 1.89 8.74
N ILE A 102 -13.19 2.79 8.30
CA ILE A 102 -12.87 4.18 7.95
C ILE A 102 -12.12 4.93 9.07
N GLY A 103 -12.49 4.70 10.33
CA GLY A 103 -11.88 5.35 11.49
C GLY A 103 -10.45 4.88 11.83
N TYR A 104 -9.91 3.89 11.14
CA TYR A 104 -8.54 3.38 11.37
C TYR A 104 -7.54 4.03 10.43
N ASN A 105 -6.29 4.13 10.93
CA ASN A 105 -5.13 4.49 10.13
C ASN A 105 -3.88 3.81 10.70
N GLY A 106 -2.73 3.96 10.05
CA GLY A 106 -1.49 3.33 10.50
C GLY A 106 -0.30 3.65 9.65
N PHE A 107 0.78 2.89 9.85
CA PHE A 107 2.06 3.12 9.19
C PHE A 107 2.67 1.81 8.73
N LYS A 108 2.91 1.69 7.41
CA LYS A 108 3.81 0.69 6.84
C LYS A 108 5.17 1.38 6.63
N MET A 109 6.24 0.80 7.16
CA MET A 109 7.54 1.47 7.23
C MET A 109 8.65 0.62 6.61
N LEU A 110 9.63 1.29 5.98
CA LEU A 110 10.84 0.68 5.44
C LEU A 110 12.07 1.38 6.02
N LYS A 111 13.10 0.56 6.35
CA LYS A 111 14.47 1.04 6.59
C LYS A 111 15.37 0.53 5.47
N GLY A 112 15.98 1.42 4.73
CA GLY A 112 16.51 1.07 3.42
C GLY A 112 15.40 0.45 2.56
N LYS A 113 15.70 -0.67 1.93
CA LYS A 113 14.74 -1.41 1.06
C LYS A 113 14.00 -2.54 1.79
N LYS A 114 14.13 -2.63 3.12
CA LYS A 114 13.51 -3.70 3.92
C LYS A 114 12.35 -3.15 4.74
N THR A 115 11.23 -3.87 4.75
CA THR A 115 10.08 -3.57 5.62
C THR A 115 10.46 -3.74 7.08
N ILE A 116 9.99 -2.82 7.92
CA ILE A 116 10.10 -2.89 9.38
C ILE A 116 8.94 -3.74 9.91
N TYR A 117 9.26 -4.80 10.67
CA TYR A 117 8.30 -5.69 11.33
C TYR A 117 8.90 -6.30 12.60
N GLY A 118 8.09 -6.99 13.40
CA GLY A 118 8.53 -7.74 14.58
C GLY A 118 9.32 -6.90 15.57
N GLU A 119 10.52 -7.36 15.92
CA GLU A 119 11.42 -6.70 16.88
C GLU A 119 11.76 -5.26 16.49
N ALA A 120 11.82 -4.95 15.19
CA ALA A 120 12.11 -3.59 14.75
C ALA A 120 10.96 -2.60 15.08
N ILE A 121 9.70 -3.05 15.04
CA ILE A 121 8.55 -2.27 15.52
C ILE A 121 8.60 -2.13 17.05
N GLN A 122 8.98 -3.17 17.78
CA GLN A 122 9.13 -3.10 19.24
C GLN A 122 10.26 -2.14 19.63
N SER A 123 11.36 -2.13 18.87
CA SER A 123 12.46 -1.16 19.09
C SER A 123 12.00 0.30 18.90
N LEU A 124 11.13 0.58 17.92
CA LEU A 124 10.49 1.90 17.79
C LEU A 124 9.70 2.27 19.05
N LYS A 125 8.89 1.33 19.54
CA LYS A 125 8.11 1.54 20.78
C LYS A 125 9.01 1.86 21.98
N GLU A 126 10.14 1.15 22.13
CA GLU A 126 11.10 1.40 23.21
C GLU A 126 11.74 2.79 23.11
N ILE A 127 12.11 3.24 21.91
CA ILE A 127 12.62 4.60 21.70
C ILE A 127 11.59 5.64 22.14
N ILE A 128 10.30 5.41 21.83
CA ILE A 128 9.21 6.33 22.23
C ILE A 128 9.03 6.34 23.76
N ILE A 129 8.99 5.17 24.40
CA ILE A 129 8.81 5.05 25.85
C ILE A 129 9.96 5.74 26.59
N ASN A 130 11.19 5.52 26.14
CA ASN A 130 12.40 6.07 26.75
C ASN A 130 12.70 7.52 26.31
N LYS A 131 11.93 8.08 25.36
CA LYS A 131 12.14 9.41 24.76
C LYS A 131 13.56 9.65 24.25
N LYS A 132 14.20 8.61 23.71
CA LYS A 132 15.59 8.64 23.21
C LYS A 132 15.60 9.01 21.74
N TYR A 133 15.34 10.27 21.43
CA TYR A 133 15.30 10.78 20.05
C TYR A 133 16.59 11.51 19.69
N ASN A 134 17.02 11.35 18.45
CA ASN A 134 17.96 12.29 17.84
C ASN A 134 17.30 13.66 17.72
N VAL A 135 18.11 14.71 17.71
CA VAL A 135 17.66 16.11 17.53
C VAL A 135 18.42 16.70 16.35
N GLY A 136 17.69 17.36 15.46
CA GLY A 136 18.28 17.98 14.27
C GLY A 136 17.21 18.71 13.45
N THR A 137 17.59 19.19 12.28
CA THR A 137 16.68 19.85 11.35
C THR A 137 16.88 19.24 9.97
N GLY A 138 15.86 18.53 9.48
CA GLY A 138 15.81 17.97 8.12
C GLY A 138 15.01 18.88 7.19
N GLY A 139 15.35 18.86 5.90
CA GLY A 139 14.59 19.52 4.85
C GLY A 139 13.35 18.72 4.46
N ILE A 140 12.31 19.39 3.98
CA ILE A 140 11.10 18.77 3.43
C ILE A 140 10.96 19.20 1.97
N LYS A 141 10.85 18.22 1.06
CA LYS A 141 10.68 18.46 -0.38
C LYS A 141 9.48 17.68 -0.91
N ILE A 142 8.56 18.36 -1.58
CA ILE A 142 7.48 17.73 -2.34
C ILE A 142 8.05 17.19 -3.65
N SER A 143 7.70 15.95 -3.99
CA SER A 143 8.24 15.27 -5.18
C SER A 143 7.15 14.47 -5.89
N ASP A 144 7.07 14.64 -7.20
CA ASP A 144 6.24 13.79 -8.05
C ASP A 144 6.95 12.45 -8.30
N VAL A 145 6.34 11.36 -7.85
CA VAL A 145 6.81 10.00 -8.11
C VAL A 145 5.90 9.27 -9.09
N ILE A 146 4.68 9.80 -9.32
CA ILE A 146 3.67 9.15 -10.16
C ILE A 146 4.17 9.12 -11.61
N SER A 147 4.65 10.23 -12.14
CA SER A 147 5.18 10.31 -13.50
C SER A 147 6.30 9.30 -13.74
N GLY A 148 7.26 9.20 -12.83
CA GLY A 148 8.37 8.24 -12.94
C GLY A 148 7.90 6.77 -12.81
N TYR A 149 6.89 6.51 -12.00
CA TYR A 149 6.26 5.18 -11.90
C TYR A 149 5.55 4.81 -13.20
N MET A 150 4.71 5.70 -13.72
CA MET A 150 3.99 5.52 -14.98
C MET A 150 4.96 5.21 -16.13
N ASP A 151 6.00 6.01 -16.29
CA ASP A 151 7.03 5.79 -17.30
C ASP A 151 7.71 4.41 -17.19
N THR A 152 7.98 3.98 -15.95
CA THR A 152 8.64 2.70 -15.70
C THR A 152 7.73 1.54 -16.05
N VAL A 153 6.46 1.60 -15.63
CA VAL A 153 5.47 0.54 -15.89
C VAL A 153 5.16 0.45 -17.39
N LEU A 154 4.90 1.59 -18.05
CA LEU A 154 4.57 1.62 -19.48
C LEU A 154 5.69 1.08 -20.36
N LYS A 155 6.96 1.27 -19.98
CA LYS A 155 8.11 0.70 -20.71
C LYS A 155 8.22 -0.82 -20.55
N SER A 156 7.68 -1.39 -19.49
CA SER A 156 7.76 -2.83 -19.20
C SER A 156 6.52 -3.61 -19.65
N LEU A 157 5.43 -2.91 -19.99
CA LEU A 157 4.18 -3.55 -20.42
C LEU A 157 4.09 -3.66 -21.93
N SER A 158 3.75 -4.86 -22.41
CA SER A 158 3.24 -5.07 -23.77
C SER A 158 1.98 -5.92 -23.69
N ILE A 159 0.92 -5.48 -24.35
CA ILE A 159 -0.33 -6.23 -24.45
C ILE A 159 -0.50 -6.67 -25.88
N GLU A 160 -0.47 -7.98 -26.11
CA GLU A 160 -0.55 -8.58 -27.45
C GLU A 160 -1.99 -8.78 -27.93
N LYS A 161 -2.96 -8.80 -27.01
CA LYS A 161 -4.37 -9.05 -27.29
C LYS A 161 -5.25 -7.92 -26.82
N THR A 162 -6.22 -7.54 -27.62
CA THR A 162 -7.32 -6.70 -27.13
C THR A 162 -8.08 -7.43 -26.05
N MET A 163 -8.30 -6.73 -24.94
CA MET A 163 -9.11 -7.22 -23.82
C MET A 163 -9.97 -6.10 -23.28
N LYS A 164 -11.09 -6.48 -22.69
CA LYS A 164 -11.98 -5.58 -21.99
C LYS A 164 -11.89 -5.85 -20.49
N VAL A 165 -11.57 -4.82 -19.72
CA VAL A 165 -11.32 -4.93 -18.29
C VAL A 165 -12.37 -4.13 -17.50
N VAL A 166 -12.87 -4.64 -16.40
CA VAL A 166 -13.59 -3.85 -15.41
C VAL A 166 -12.69 -3.65 -14.21
N ILE A 167 -12.51 -2.43 -13.76
CA ILE A 167 -11.73 -2.11 -12.55
C ILE A 167 -12.61 -1.50 -11.49
N ASP A 168 -12.34 -1.85 -10.23
CA ASP A 168 -12.99 -1.27 -9.06
C ASP A 168 -11.96 -0.94 -7.97
N PRO A 169 -11.50 0.30 -7.90
CA PRO A 169 -10.64 0.80 -6.82
C PRO A 169 -11.36 1.04 -5.48
N GLY A 170 -12.66 0.83 -5.39
CA GLY A 170 -13.44 1.08 -4.17
C GLY A 170 -13.26 2.49 -3.61
N ASN A 171 -13.19 3.52 -4.45
CA ASN A 171 -12.86 4.90 -4.09
C ASN A 171 -11.46 5.09 -3.44
N GLY A 172 -10.58 4.09 -3.51
CA GLY A 172 -9.21 4.13 -3.00
C GLY A 172 -8.22 4.86 -3.91
N THR A 173 -6.95 4.65 -3.65
CA THR A 173 -5.84 5.38 -4.31
C THR A 173 -5.52 4.90 -5.72
N ALA A 174 -5.93 3.69 -6.14
CA ALA A 174 -5.60 3.12 -7.45
C ALA A 174 -6.26 3.86 -8.62
N GLY A 175 -7.47 4.41 -8.43
CA GLY A 175 -8.31 4.91 -9.52
C GLY A 175 -7.58 5.77 -10.55
N PRO A 176 -6.99 6.91 -10.19
CA PRO A 176 -6.33 7.81 -11.15
C PRO A 176 -5.15 7.15 -11.86
N ILE A 177 -4.41 6.27 -11.20
CA ILE A 177 -3.18 5.66 -11.75
C ILE A 177 -3.56 4.54 -12.72
N VAL A 178 -4.46 3.64 -12.31
CA VAL A 178 -4.85 2.48 -13.13
C VAL A 178 -5.61 2.94 -14.38
N THR A 179 -6.52 3.91 -14.26
CA THR A 179 -7.22 4.47 -15.43
C THR A 179 -6.26 5.10 -16.43
N SER A 180 -5.27 5.86 -15.93
CA SER A 180 -4.23 6.43 -16.78
C SER A 180 -3.36 5.35 -17.44
N LEU A 181 -2.95 4.31 -16.70
CA LEU A 181 -2.18 3.17 -17.24
C LEU A 181 -2.95 2.47 -18.36
N LEU A 182 -4.19 2.04 -18.11
CA LEU A 182 -5.01 1.33 -19.07
C LEU A 182 -5.28 2.14 -20.34
N SER A 183 -5.53 3.47 -20.17
CA SER A 183 -5.68 4.36 -21.33
C SER A 183 -4.41 4.46 -22.16
N ASN A 184 -3.24 4.59 -21.54
CA ASN A 184 -1.95 4.71 -22.24
C ASN A 184 -1.56 3.44 -23.01
N ILE A 185 -1.96 2.26 -22.52
CA ILE A 185 -1.69 0.98 -23.20
C ILE A 185 -2.82 0.55 -24.16
N GLY A 186 -3.87 1.37 -24.31
CA GLY A 186 -4.96 1.13 -25.27
C GLY A 186 -5.91 -0.01 -24.89
N VAL A 187 -6.05 -0.32 -23.61
CA VAL A 187 -6.99 -1.31 -23.11
C VAL A 187 -8.39 -0.71 -23.01
N ASP A 188 -9.40 -1.42 -23.53
CA ASP A 188 -10.82 -1.09 -23.30
C ASP A 188 -11.18 -1.40 -21.85
N PHE A 189 -11.65 -0.40 -21.08
CA PHE A 189 -11.99 -0.62 -19.68
C PHE A 189 -13.23 0.13 -19.22
N ILE A 190 -13.90 -0.45 -18.24
CA ILE A 190 -14.97 0.17 -17.48
C ILE A 190 -14.45 0.40 -16.07
N CYS A 191 -14.65 1.60 -15.56
CA CYS A 191 -14.23 1.96 -14.21
C CYS A 191 -15.43 2.11 -13.28
N LEU A 192 -15.47 1.35 -12.21
CA LEU A 192 -16.36 1.49 -11.07
C LEU A 192 -15.61 2.24 -9.97
N ASN A 193 -16.27 3.12 -9.24
CA ASN A 193 -15.73 3.76 -8.03
C ASN A 193 -14.32 4.34 -8.15
N CYS A 194 -13.92 4.84 -9.32
CA CYS A 194 -12.55 5.27 -9.60
C CYS A 194 -12.17 6.64 -9.04
N LYS A 195 -13.16 7.44 -8.63
CA LYS A 195 -12.87 8.71 -8.00
C LYS A 195 -12.47 8.48 -6.54
N PRO A 196 -11.24 8.87 -6.14
CA PRO A 196 -10.82 8.73 -4.75
C PRO A 196 -11.73 9.50 -3.79
N ASP A 197 -12.18 8.84 -2.73
CA ASP A 197 -13.02 9.45 -1.69
C ASP A 197 -12.76 8.75 -0.34
N GLY A 198 -12.25 9.48 0.64
CA GLY A 198 -11.94 8.95 1.96
C GLY A 198 -13.14 8.52 2.81
N HIS A 199 -14.37 8.76 2.34
CA HIS A 199 -15.59 8.23 2.94
C HIS A 199 -15.95 6.83 2.45
N PHE A 200 -15.34 6.37 1.34
CA PHE A 200 -15.61 5.07 0.71
C PHE A 200 -17.12 4.81 0.51
N PRO A 201 -17.83 5.68 -0.25
CA PRO A 201 -19.29 5.65 -0.30
C PRO A 201 -19.88 4.41 -0.99
N ALA A 202 -19.12 3.74 -1.85
CA ALA A 202 -19.60 2.56 -2.56
C ALA A 202 -19.58 1.31 -1.67
N HIS A 203 -18.45 0.96 -1.17
CA HIS A 203 -18.20 -0.15 -0.25
C HIS A 203 -16.83 0.03 0.44
N LEU A 204 -16.57 -0.72 1.50
CA LEU A 204 -15.20 -0.78 2.04
C LEU A 204 -14.29 -1.44 1.01
N PRO A 205 -13.12 -0.84 0.72
CA PRO A 205 -12.21 -1.36 -0.31
C PRO A 205 -11.40 -2.56 0.22
N ASP A 206 -12.05 -3.71 0.27
CA ASP A 206 -11.43 -4.99 0.63
C ASP A 206 -11.83 -6.07 -0.39
N PRO A 207 -10.99 -6.36 -1.38
CA PRO A 207 -11.30 -7.32 -2.43
C PRO A 207 -11.26 -8.77 -1.97
N THR A 208 -10.98 -9.03 -0.69
CA THR A 208 -11.05 -10.38 -0.10
C THR A 208 -12.45 -10.72 0.40
N VAL A 209 -13.33 -9.73 0.53
CA VAL A 209 -14.71 -9.87 0.99
C VAL A 209 -15.63 -10.03 -0.22
N PRO A 210 -16.27 -11.19 -0.44
CA PRO A 210 -17.08 -11.45 -1.64
C PRO A 210 -18.20 -10.43 -1.84
N GLU A 211 -18.82 -9.97 -0.78
CA GLU A 211 -19.92 -9.00 -0.81
C GLU A 211 -19.49 -7.67 -1.46
N TYR A 212 -18.25 -7.23 -1.25
CA TYR A 212 -17.71 -6.00 -1.83
C TYR A 212 -17.32 -6.15 -3.30
N MET A 213 -17.26 -7.39 -3.80
CA MET A 213 -16.97 -7.70 -5.20
C MET A 213 -18.22 -7.87 -6.06
N ASN A 214 -19.43 -7.82 -5.49
CA ASN A 214 -20.66 -8.10 -6.22
C ASN A 214 -20.91 -7.15 -7.39
N GLU A 215 -20.71 -5.85 -7.22
CA GLU A 215 -20.88 -4.86 -8.28
C GLU A 215 -19.90 -5.13 -9.44
N LEU A 216 -18.65 -5.44 -9.11
CA LEU A 216 -17.63 -5.81 -10.08
C LEU A 216 -18.01 -7.10 -10.85
N ILE A 217 -18.48 -8.13 -10.16
CA ILE A 217 -18.93 -9.40 -10.75
C ILE A 217 -20.07 -9.17 -11.74
N GLU A 218 -21.10 -8.42 -11.32
CA GLU A 218 -22.26 -8.10 -12.17
C GLU A 218 -21.84 -7.29 -13.40
N LYS A 219 -20.90 -6.34 -13.22
CA LYS A 219 -20.43 -5.52 -14.31
C LYS A 219 -19.59 -6.31 -15.31
N VAL A 220 -18.73 -7.22 -14.86
CA VAL A 220 -17.99 -8.15 -15.75
C VAL A 220 -18.95 -8.94 -16.61
N LYS A 221 -19.96 -9.59 -16.01
CA LYS A 221 -20.95 -10.39 -16.72
C LYS A 221 -21.77 -9.57 -17.72
N SER A 222 -22.34 -8.45 -17.26
CA SER A 222 -23.24 -7.63 -18.08
C SER A 222 -22.53 -6.93 -19.24
N SER A 223 -21.28 -6.55 -19.07
CA SER A 223 -20.47 -5.92 -20.10
C SER A 223 -19.71 -6.92 -20.98
N LYS A 224 -19.75 -8.23 -20.67
CA LYS A 224 -18.95 -9.29 -21.29
C LYS A 224 -17.45 -8.96 -21.29
N ALA A 225 -16.97 -8.47 -20.16
CA ALA A 225 -15.54 -8.18 -19.99
C ALA A 225 -14.75 -9.48 -19.79
N ASP A 226 -13.49 -9.46 -20.20
CA ASP A 226 -12.60 -10.61 -20.09
C ASP A 226 -12.11 -10.83 -18.65
N ILE A 227 -12.05 -9.74 -17.85
CA ILE A 227 -11.54 -9.77 -16.47
C ILE A 227 -12.09 -8.59 -15.66
N GLY A 228 -12.29 -8.82 -14.36
CA GLY A 228 -12.53 -7.79 -13.37
C GLY A 228 -11.40 -7.70 -12.36
N ILE A 229 -11.01 -6.50 -11.94
CA ILE A 229 -9.94 -6.27 -10.96
C ILE A 229 -10.44 -5.30 -9.90
N GLY A 230 -10.59 -5.80 -8.66
CA GLY A 230 -10.83 -4.98 -7.48
C GLY A 230 -9.54 -4.69 -6.73
N PHE A 231 -9.46 -3.52 -6.07
CA PHE A 231 -8.29 -3.09 -5.29
C PHE A 231 -8.69 -2.80 -3.85
N ASP A 232 -7.75 -2.96 -2.91
CA ASP A 232 -7.95 -2.41 -1.58
C ASP A 232 -7.60 -0.91 -1.51
N GLY A 233 -7.88 -0.28 -0.36
CA GLY A 233 -7.85 1.19 -0.23
C GLY A 233 -6.50 1.84 -0.53
N ASP A 234 -5.40 1.16 -0.25
CA ASP A 234 -4.03 1.61 -0.54
C ASP A 234 -3.37 0.81 -1.68
N SER A 235 -4.14 -0.04 -2.32
CA SER A 235 -3.82 -0.70 -3.60
C SER A 235 -2.59 -1.60 -3.58
N ASP A 236 -2.32 -2.24 -2.45
CA ASP A 236 -1.30 -3.29 -2.36
C ASP A 236 -1.89 -4.71 -2.43
N ARG A 237 -3.23 -4.80 -2.56
CA ARG A 237 -3.96 -6.05 -2.78
C ARG A 237 -4.90 -5.94 -3.97
N ILE A 238 -5.09 -7.06 -4.66
CA ILE A 238 -6.06 -7.19 -5.74
C ILE A 238 -6.95 -8.41 -5.54
N GLY A 239 -8.22 -8.28 -5.95
CA GLY A 239 -9.13 -9.38 -6.20
C GLY A 239 -9.41 -9.47 -7.69
N VAL A 240 -9.46 -10.66 -8.23
CA VAL A 240 -9.66 -10.87 -9.67
C VAL A 240 -10.94 -11.68 -9.90
N ILE A 241 -11.70 -11.26 -10.91
CA ILE A 241 -12.92 -11.91 -11.39
C ILE A 241 -12.67 -12.38 -12.82
N ASP A 242 -12.98 -13.65 -13.11
CA ASP A 242 -12.90 -14.19 -14.48
C ASP A 242 -14.10 -13.73 -15.35
N GLU A 243 -14.08 -14.06 -16.64
CA GLU A 243 -15.13 -13.71 -17.62
C GLU A 243 -16.51 -14.33 -17.29
N LYS A 244 -16.55 -15.32 -16.42
CA LYS A 244 -17.79 -15.98 -15.95
C LYS A 244 -18.34 -15.36 -14.66
N GLY A 245 -17.57 -14.44 -14.04
CA GLY A 245 -17.90 -13.82 -12.78
C GLY A 245 -17.45 -14.65 -11.56
N ASN A 246 -16.54 -15.58 -11.71
CA ASN A 246 -15.98 -16.32 -10.59
C ASN A 246 -14.79 -15.56 -9.99
N MET A 247 -14.66 -15.57 -8.68
CA MET A 247 -13.49 -15.04 -7.98
C MET A 247 -12.28 -15.96 -8.22
N VAL A 248 -11.16 -15.38 -8.65
CA VAL A 248 -9.86 -16.04 -8.71
C VAL A 248 -9.14 -15.76 -7.39
N TYR A 249 -9.08 -16.76 -6.53
CA TYR A 249 -8.44 -16.64 -5.22
C TYR A 249 -6.94 -16.40 -5.31
N GLY A 250 -6.38 -15.75 -4.26
CA GLY A 250 -5.01 -15.27 -4.27
C GLY A 250 -3.95 -16.35 -4.47
N ASP A 251 -4.16 -17.57 -4.00
CA ASP A 251 -3.29 -18.72 -4.21
C ASP A 251 -3.20 -19.12 -5.70
N ARG A 252 -4.33 -19.13 -6.40
CA ARG A 252 -4.39 -19.39 -7.86
C ARG A 252 -3.74 -18.26 -8.65
N LEU A 253 -4.02 -17.02 -8.26
CA LEU A 253 -3.42 -15.84 -8.88
C LEU A 253 -1.90 -15.83 -8.69
N LEU A 254 -1.42 -16.16 -7.48
CA LEU A 254 0.00 -16.34 -7.22
C LEU A 254 0.62 -17.43 -8.10
N GLY A 255 -0.10 -18.54 -8.33
CA GLY A 255 0.35 -19.59 -9.24
C GLY A 255 0.55 -19.10 -10.70
N VAL A 256 -0.33 -18.20 -11.17
CA VAL A 256 -0.20 -17.58 -12.50
C VAL A 256 1.07 -16.70 -12.54
N PHE A 257 1.26 -15.82 -11.58
CA PHE A 257 2.46 -14.96 -11.52
C PHE A 257 3.74 -15.77 -11.33
N ALA A 258 3.72 -16.79 -10.45
CA ALA A 258 4.85 -17.66 -10.21
C ALA A 258 5.32 -18.37 -11.49
N LYS A 259 4.37 -18.84 -12.31
CA LYS A 259 4.68 -19.49 -13.57
C LYS A 259 5.44 -18.57 -14.53
N ASP A 260 5.07 -17.31 -14.60
CA ASP A 260 5.77 -16.33 -15.44
C ASP A 260 7.14 -15.98 -14.88
N VAL A 261 7.23 -15.71 -13.57
CA VAL A 261 8.52 -15.43 -12.90
C VAL A 261 9.48 -16.58 -13.08
N LEU A 262 9.05 -17.83 -12.85
CA LEU A 262 9.92 -19.01 -12.93
C LEU A 262 10.36 -19.33 -14.37
N LYS A 263 9.58 -18.92 -15.39
CA LYS A 263 9.99 -19.01 -16.79
C LYS A 263 11.20 -18.11 -17.08
N ASN A 264 11.21 -16.91 -16.53
CA ASN A 264 12.26 -15.91 -16.76
C ASN A 264 13.41 -16.00 -15.75
N MET A 265 13.14 -16.51 -14.54
CA MET A 265 14.09 -16.65 -13.43
C MET A 265 13.96 -18.04 -12.78
N PRO A 266 14.45 -19.12 -13.44
CA PRO A 266 14.36 -20.48 -12.91
C PRO A 266 15.03 -20.59 -11.52
N GLY A 267 14.39 -21.33 -10.62
CA GLY A 267 14.90 -21.50 -9.24
C GLY A 267 14.56 -20.38 -8.26
N SER A 268 13.80 -19.35 -8.68
CA SER A 268 13.33 -18.32 -7.77
C SER A 268 12.42 -18.91 -6.69
N THR A 269 12.55 -18.40 -5.46
CA THR A 269 11.68 -18.79 -4.35
C THR A 269 10.34 -18.06 -4.45
N ILE A 270 9.24 -18.80 -4.45
CA ILE A 270 7.88 -18.27 -4.34
C ILE A 270 7.41 -18.46 -2.92
N THR A 271 7.00 -17.38 -2.27
CA THR A 271 6.52 -17.40 -0.88
C THR A 271 5.04 -17.03 -0.81
N VAL A 272 4.34 -17.66 0.11
CA VAL A 272 2.95 -17.33 0.47
C VAL A 272 2.90 -16.80 1.90
N SER A 273 1.84 -16.10 2.27
CA SER A 273 1.66 -15.59 3.64
C SER A 273 1.51 -16.70 4.70
N TYR A 274 1.35 -17.95 4.28
CA TYR A 274 1.25 -19.15 5.14
C TYR A 274 2.58 -19.89 5.27
N THR A 275 3.70 -19.22 5.24
CA THR A 275 5.06 -19.82 5.32
C THR A 275 5.29 -20.70 6.55
N HIS A 276 4.43 -20.63 7.56
CA HIS A 276 4.48 -21.48 8.75
C HIS A 276 3.56 -22.71 8.69
N LEU A 277 2.74 -22.83 7.65
CA LEU A 277 1.93 -24.04 7.44
C LEU A 277 2.81 -25.14 6.85
N ARG A 278 2.60 -26.36 7.31
CA ARG A 278 3.27 -27.54 6.73
C ARG A 278 2.84 -27.70 5.27
N ALA A 279 3.72 -28.27 4.45
CA ALA A 279 3.56 -28.37 3.00
C ALA A 279 2.28 -29.09 2.49
N HIS A 280 1.46 -29.60 3.39
CA HIS A 280 0.21 -30.34 3.07
C HIS A 280 -1.04 -29.74 3.76
N GLU A 281 -0.91 -28.60 4.43
CA GLU A 281 -2.04 -27.93 5.07
C GLU A 281 -2.62 -26.91 4.10
N THR A 282 -3.88 -27.11 3.70
CA THR A 282 -4.66 -26.13 2.94
C THR A 282 -5.66 -25.45 3.87
N PRO A 283 -6.26 -24.30 3.48
CA PRO A 283 -7.30 -23.65 4.28
C PRO A 283 -8.46 -24.57 4.65
N GLU A 284 -8.68 -25.62 3.88
CA GLU A 284 -9.71 -26.64 4.17
C GLU A 284 -9.32 -27.58 5.31
N HIS A 285 -8.07 -27.57 5.74
CA HIS A 285 -7.54 -28.40 6.84
C HIS A 285 -7.33 -27.59 8.13
N LEU A 286 -7.64 -26.29 8.13
CA LEU A 286 -7.60 -25.39 9.27
C LEU A 286 -9.02 -25.01 9.68
#